data_efc693f7b673a811a8baf619013da98e
#
_entry.id   efc693f7b673a811a8baf619013da98e
#
_cell.length_a   1.000
_cell.length_b   1.000
_cell.length_c   1.000
_cell.angle_alpha   90.00
_cell.angle_beta   90.00
_cell.angle_gamma   90.00
#
_symmetry.space_group_name_H-M   'P 1'
#
loop_
_entity.id
_entity.type
_entity.pdbx_description
1 polymer ?
#
loop_
_entity_poly.entity_id
_entity_poly.type
_entity_poly.pdbx_seq_one_letter_code
_entity_poly.pdbx_strand_id
1 'polypeptide(L)'
;MKTVGDKLEKFLVTGVKPGALAPEGAFVDITEETWKGRWKVIVYYPKDFTFVCPTEIVAYDKLNKDFADRDAVLLIGSTDNEFCKLAWKNAHEDLKKTTSWLFADTQRAYHTDEEYVNLSLVDQLGVFFNPAGAALRATFIVDPNNEIQHVSVNNLDVGRNPDETLRILDALQTKELCQCNRQVGEKTLKDL
;
A
#
# COMPACT_ATOMS: atom_id res chain seq x y z
N MET A 1 -5.77 -11.62 -10.36
CA MET A 1 -5.80 -10.58 -9.31
C MET A 1 -6.25 -11.24 -8.02
N LYS A 2 -5.49 -11.09 -6.93
CA LYS A 2 -5.91 -11.53 -5.59
C LYS A 2 -7.06 -10.64 -5.10
N THR A 3 -7.94 -11.22 -4.29
CA THR A 3 -9.14 -10.56 -3.78
C THR A 3 -9.36 -10.88 -2.30
N VAL A 4 -10.49 -10.46 -1.74
CA VAL A 4 -10.87 -10.73 -0.35
C VAL A 4 -10.86 -12.23 -0.06
N GLY A 5 -10.22 -12.63 1.04
CA GLY A 5 -10.00 -14.02 1.45
C GLY A 5 -8.69 -14.64 0.96
N ASP A 6 -8.04 -14.05 -0.05
CA ASP A 6 -6.71 -14.52 -0.48
C ASP A 6 -5.64 -14.05 0.49
N LYS A 7 -4.56 -14.82 0.61
CA LYS A 7 -3.39 -14.47 1.42
C LYS A 7 -2.25 -13.91 0.59
N LEU A 8 -1.49 -13.01 1.19
CA LEU A 8 -0.19 -12.63 0.66
C LEU A 8 0.75 -13.84 0.74
N GLU A 9 1.39 -14.14 -0.37
CA GLU A 9 2.47 -15.11 -0.45
C GLU A 9 3.81 -14.40 -0.22
N LYS A 10 4.92 -15.14 -0.27
CA LYS A 10 6.25 -14.56 -0.19
C LYS A 10 6.44 -13.47 -1.25
N PHE A 11 6.91 -12.32 -0.82
CA PHE A 11 7.30 -11.24 -1.70
C PHE A 11 8.53 -10.52 -1.16
N LEU A 12 9.15 -9.71 -2.02
CA LEU A 12 10.26 -8.84 -1.62
C LEU A 12 10.13 -7.49 -2.33
N VAL A 13 9.96 -6.44 -1.55
CA VAL A 13 10.03 -5.06 -2.04
C VAL A 13 11.04 -4.27 -1.22
N THR A 14 11.65 -3.24 -1.81
CA THR A 14 12.58 -2.37 -1.09
C THR A 14 11.82 -1.18 -0.49
N GLY A 15 11.81 -1.10 0.83
CA GLY A 15 11.20 0.01 1.56
C GLY A 15 12.14 1.21 1.65
N VAL A 16 11.58 2.41 1.53
CA VAL A 16 12.22 3.68 1.89
C VAL A 16 11.66 4.12 3.23
N LYS A 17 12.53 4.22 4.23
CA LYS A 17 12.15 4.55 5.60
C LYS A 17 11.47 5.91 5.71
N PRO A 18 10.49 6.05 6.61
CA PRO A 18 9.95 7.35 6.99
C PRO A 18 11.05 8.35 7.34
N GLY A 19 10.93 9.57 6.85
CA GLY A 19 11.89 10.64 7.14
C GLY A 19 13.25 10.53 6.44
N ALA A 20 13.56 9.43 5.73
CA ALA A 20 14.81 9.32 4.98
C ALA A 20 14.90 10.38 3.87
N LEU A 21 16.04 11.05 3.79
CA LEU A 21 16.35 12.07 2.78
C LEU A 21 17.69 11.81 2.06
N ALA A 22 18.51 10.89 2.58
CA ALA A 22 19.78 10.46 1.98
C ALA A 22 19.79 8.93 1.84
N PRO A 23 20.57 8.35 0.91
CA PRO A 23 20.55 6.90 0.67
C PRO A 23 21.08 6.07 1.85
N GLU A 24 21.99 6.64 2.65
CA GLU A 24 22.63 5.92 3.75
C GLU A 24 21.63 5.47 4.81
N GLY A 25 21.43 4.16 4.90
CA GLY A 25 20.50 3.55 5.85
C GLY A 25 18.99 3.79 5.56
N ALA A 26 18.67 4.38 4.39
CA ALA A 26 17.31 4.68 3.99
C ALA A 26 16.50 3.43 3.60
N PHE A 27 17.15 2.41 3.09
CA PHE A 27 16.51 1.27 2.45
C PHE A 27 16.47 0.05 3.36
N VAL A 28 15.39 -0.71 3.26
CA VAL A 28 15.20 -1.98 3.98
C VAL A 28 14.39 -2.95 3.12
N ASP A 29 14.62 -4.23 3.29
CA ASP A 29 13.77 -5.25 2.69
C ASP A 29 12.45 -5.35 3.46
N ILE A 30 11.35 -5.39 2.70
CA ILE A 30 9.99 -5.60 3.20
C ILE A 30 9.45 -6.89 2.57
N THR A 31 8.99 -7.79 3.43
CA THR A 31 8.44 -9.10 3.05
C THR A 31 7.06 -9.29 3.70
N GLU A 32 6.40 -10.39 3.42
CA GLU A 32 5.15 -10.79 4.07
C GLU A 32 5.29 -10.96 5.59
N GLU A 33 6.49 -11.25 6.09
CA GLU A 33 6.78 -11.39 7.52
C GLU A 33 7.05 -10.05 8.22
N THR A 34 7.36 -8.99 7.44
CA THR A 34 7.53 -7.65 7.98
C THR A 34 6.17 -7.16 8.49
N TRP A 35 6.12 -6.69 9.72
CA TRP A 35 4.88 -6.32 10.44
C TRP A 35 3.85 -7.46 10.54
N LYS A 36 4.29 -8.70 10.69
CA LYS A 36 3.42 -9.83 11.02
C LYS A 36 2.63 -9.52 12.30
N GLY A 37 1.35 -9.87 12.31
CA GLY A 37 0.46 -9.58 13.44
C GLY A 37 -0.15 -8.17 13.42
N ARG A 38 0.21 -7.32 12.46
CA ARG A 38 -0.37 -5.97 12.29
C ARG A 38 -1.19 -5.87 11.00
N TRP A 39 -2.14 -4.97 10.98
CA TRP A 39 -2.83 -4.56 9.76
C TRP A 39 -1.87 -3.84 8.81
N LYS A 40 -2.11 -3.99 7.51
CA LYS A 40 -1.35 -3.32 6.46
C LYS A 40 -2.29 -2.68 5.47
N VAL A 41 -2.06 -1.41 5.16
CA VAL A 41 -2.72 -0.69 4.07
C VAL A 41 -1.69 -0.50 2.97
N ILE A 42 -1.82 -1.27 1.89
CA ILE A 42 -0.89 -1.29 0.76
C ILE A 42 -1.52 -0.48 -0.38
N VAL A 43 -0.86 0.60 -0.77
CA VAL A 43 -1.33 1.57 -1.75
C VAL A 43 -0.36 1.61 -2.93
N TYR A 44 -0.76 1.07 -4.07
CA TYR A 44 -0.01 1.21 -5.32
C TYR A 44 -0.42 2.47 -6.06
N TYR A 45 0.55 3.20 -6.60
CA TYR A 45 0.36 4.26 -7.59
C TYR A 45 1.20 3.97 -8.85
N PRO A 46 0.88 4.54 -10.02
CA PRO A 46 1.51 4.13 -11.28
C PRO A 46 2.99 4.45 -11.39
N LYS A 47 3.38 5.73 -11.25
CA LYS A 47 4.76 6.19 -11.53
C LYS A 47 5.17 7.37 -10.65
N ASP A 48 6.45 7.39 -10.32
CA ASP A 48 7.11 8.53 -9.70
C ASP A 48 7.20 9.72 -10.69
N PHE A 49 7.43 10.93 -10.18
CA PHE A 49 7.57 12.17 -10.96
C PHE A 49 6.39 12.48 -11.91
N THR A 50 5.16 12.17 -11.47
CA THR A 50 3.92 12.45 -12.20
C THR A 50 3.03 13.46 -11.47
N PHE A 51 1.78 13.65 -11.93
CA PHE A 51 0.92 14.74 -11.47
C PHE A 51 -0.11 14.30 -10.43
N VAL A 52 -0.84 13.20 -10.65
CA VAL A 52 -1.86 12.69 -9.73
C VAL A 52 -1.22 11.98 -8.54
N CYS A 53 -0.15 11.21 -8.78
CA CYS A 53 0.47 10.37 -7.76
C CYS A 53 0.95 11.12 -6.50
N PRO A 54 1.59 12.30 -6.59
CA PRO A 54 2.00 13.01 -5.38
C PRO A 54 0.80 13.49 -4.55
N THR A 55 -0.33 13.83 -5.20
CA THR A 55 -1.55 14.22 -4.47
C THR A 55 -2.13 13.07 -3.64
N GLU A 56 -2.08 11.83 -4.17
CA GLU A 56 -2.50 10.64 -3.44
C GLU A 56 -1.57 10.34 -2.27
N ILE A 57 -0.24 10.35 -2.50
CA ILE A 57 0.75 10.08 -1.44
C ILE A 57 0.55 11.04 -0.27
N VAL A 58 0.43 12.34 -0.55
CA VAL A 58 0.21 13.36 0.47
C VAL A 58 -1.13 13.18 1.19
N ALA A 59 -2.19 12.82 0.47
CA ALA A 59 -3.50 12.61 1.05
C ALA A 59 -3.53 11.39 1.98
N TYR A 60 -2.93 10.27 1.57
CA TYR A 60 -2.77 9.09 2.44
C TYR A 60 -1.86 9.38 3.64
N ASP A 61 -0.74 10.09 3.44
CA ASP A 61 0.21 10.42 4.51
C ASP A 61 -0.42 11.28 5.61
N LYS A 62 -1.36 12.17 5.27
CA LYS A 62 -2.13 12.94 6.26
C LYS A 62 -2.89 12.06 7.24
N LEU A 63 -3.30 10.87 6.83
CA LEU A 63 -3.98 9.87 7.65
C LEU A 63 -3.01 8.82 8.25
N ASN A 64 -1.69 8.97 8.06
CA ASN A 64 -0.72 7.98 8.53
C ASN A 64 -0.83 7.74 10.05
N LYS A 65 -1.06 8.80 10.82
CA LYS A 65 -1.29 8.68 12.26
C LYS A 65 -2.59 7.94 12.57
N ASP A 66 -3.67 8.21 11.85
CA ASP A 66 -4.97 7.56 12.07
C ASP A 66 -4.90 6.07 11.77
N PHE A 67 -4.13 5.67 10.74
CA PHE A 67 -3.82 4.27 10.47
C PHE A 67 -2.98 3.65 11.58
N ALA A 68 -1.94 4.35 12.04
CA ALA A 68 -1.07 3.86 13.11
C ALA A 68 -1.82 3.69 14.43
N ASP A 69 -2.73 4.60 14.78
CA ASP A 69 -3.60 4.53 15.98
C ASP A 69 -4.55 3.31 15.92
N ARG A 70 -4.74 2.72 14.73
CA ARG A 70 -5.50 1.49 14.47
C ARG A 70 -4.61 0.26 14.25
N ASP A 71 -3.38 0.30 14.74
CA ASP A 71 -2.39 -0.76 14.56
C ASP A 71 -2.19 -1.17 13.07
N ALA A 72 -2.32 -0.23 12.16
CA ALA A 72 -2.13 -0.43 10.73
C ALA A 72 -0.88 0.30 10.23
N VAL A 73 -0.10 -0.39 9.39
CA VAL A 73 1.05 0.19 8.70
C VAL A 73 0.61 0.65 7.31
N LEU A 74 0.86 1.91 6.99
CA LEU A 74 0.62 2.47 5.66
C LEU A 74 1.87 2.32 4.79
N LEU A 75 1.72 1.61 3.67
CA LEU A 75 2.73 1.31 2.67
C LEU A 75 2.29 1.88 1.34
N ILE A 76 3.04 2.83 0.78
CA ILE A 76 2.70 3.49 -0.48
C ILE A 76 3.83 3.24 -1.47
N GLY A 77 3.54 2.71 -2.65
CA GLY A 77 4.60 2.38 -3.59
C GLY A 77 4.19 2.25 -5.05
N SER A 78 5.20 2.04 -5.87
CA SER A 78 5.09 1.80 -7.31
C SER A 78 6.14 0.80 -7.76
N THR A 79 6.17 0.54 -9.05
CA THR A 79 7.19 -0.31 -9.68
C THR A 79 8.47 0.44 -10.04
N ASP A 80 8.57 1.73 -9.71
CA ASP A 80 9.83 2.48 -9.78
C ASP A 80 10.77 2.10 -8.63
N ASN A 81 12.09 2.28 -8.83
CA ASN A 81 13.07 1.87 -7.83
C ASN A 81 13.17 2.81 -6.63
N GLU A 82 13.82 2.35 -5.59
CA GLU A 82 13.98 3.02 -4.29
C GLU A 82 14.76 4.35 -4.38
N PHE A 83 15.75 4.43 -5.28
CA PHE A 83 16.51 5.66 -5.50
C PHE A 83 15.67 6.72 -6.19
N CYS A 84 14.81 6.32 -7.13
CA CYS A 84 13.83 7.20 -7.78
C CYS A 84 12.87 7.80 -6.73
N LYS A 85 12.33 6.96 -5.84
CA LYS A 85 11.45 7.39 -4.74
C LYS A 85 12.12 8.39 -3.81
N LEU A 86 13.35 8.10 -3.40
CA LEU A 86 14.12 8.98 -2.52
C LEU A 86 14.44 10.32 -3.21
N ALA A 87 14.83 10.29 -4.49
CA ALA A 87 15.08 11.49 -5.28
C ALA A 87 13.81 12.33 -5.44
N TRP A 88 12.68 11.70 -5.76
CA TRP A 88 11.40 12.39 -5.89
C TRP A 88 10.91 12.98 -4.57
N LYS A 89 11.04 12.22 -3.49
CA LYS A 89 10.75 12.72 -2.14
C LYS A 89 11.55 13.99 -1.83
N ASN A 90 12.83 14.03 -2.18
CA ASN A 90 13.69 15.21 -1.97
C ASN A 90 13.33 16.39 -2.87
N ALA A 91 12.91 16.13 -4.11
CA ALA A 91 12.62 17.16 -5.10
C ALA A 91 11.24 17.81 -4.92
N HIS A 92 10.31 17.17 -4.20
CA HIS A 92 8.92 17.64 -4.06
C HIS A 92 8.67 18.11 -2.61
N GLU A 93 8.28 19.38 -2.45
CA GLU A 93 8.16 20.01 -1.12
C GLU A 93 7.21 19.26 -0.16
N ASP A 94 6.09 18.75 -0.65
CA ASP A 94 5.14 18.05 0.20
C ASP A 94 5.54 16.61 0.46
N LEU A 95 6.12 15.92 -0.53
CA LEU A 95 6.60 14.55 -0.34
C LEU A 95 7.77 14.48 0.66
N LYS A 96 8.61 15.52 0.69
CA LYS A 96 9.72 15.62 1.64
C LYS A 96 9.27 15.54 3.09
N LYS A 97 8.04 15.95 3.39
CA LYS A 97 7.45 15.97 4.74
C LYS A 97 6.75 14.67 5.12
N THR A 98 6.59 13.74 4.16
CA THR A 98 5.84 12.50 4.41
C THR A 98 6.50 11.59 5.43
N THR A 99 5.67 10.97 6.25
CA THR A 99 6.02 10.09 7.37
C THR A 99 5.64 8.63 7.15
N SER A 100 4.93 8.33 6.08
CA SER A 100 4.60 6.97 5.66
C SER A 100 5.79 6.25 5.03
N TRP A 101 5.73 4.93 5.02
CA TRP A 101 6.65 4.10 4.27
C TRP A 101 6.39 4.23 2.77
N LEU A 102 7.45 4.47 2.00
CA LEU A 102 7.40 4.26 0.56
C LEU A 102 8.04 2.91 0.23
N PHE A 103 7.60 2.26 -0.86
CA PHE A 103 8.23 1.02 -1.31
C PHE A 103 8.40 0.97 -2.83
N ALA A 104 9.44 0.27 -3.25
CA ALA A 104 9.81 -0.01 -4.64
C ALA A 104 9.59 -1.50 -4.91
N ASP A 105 8.65 -1.82 -5.80
CA ASP A 105 8.38 -3.19 -6.24
C ASP A 105 9.01 -3.43 -7.61
N THR A 106 10.31 -3.62 -7.61
CA THR A 106 11.11 -3.80 -8.82
C THR A 106 11.32 -5.26 -9.21
N GLN A 107 10.99 -6.18 -8.29
CA GLN A 107 11.07 -7.61 -8.58
C GLN A 107 10.11 -8.00 -9.70
N ARG A 108 10.50 -9.00 -10.49
CA ARG A 108 9.63 -9.64 -11.47
C ARG A 108 9.75 -11.14 -11.33
N ALA A 109 8.69 -11.83 -11.69
CA ALA A 109 8.71 -13.27 -11.76
C ALA A 109 9.72 -13.75 -12.79
N TYR A 110 10.46 -14.80 -12.46
CA TYR A 110 11.42 -15.44 -13.36
C TYR A 110 11.46 -16.95 -13.13
N HIS A 111 11.98 -17.66 -14.10
CA HIS A 111 12.23 -19.09 -14.03
C HIS A 111 13.71 -19.34 -13.72
N THR A 112 13.98 -20.24 -12.80
CA THR A 112 15.27 -20.91 -12.65
C THR A 112 15.20 -22.29 -13.31
N ASP A 113 16.30 -23.03 -13.36
CA ASP A 113 16.30 -24.41 -13.86
C ASP A 113 15.47 -25.37 -13.00
N GLU A 114 15.23 -24.98 -11.75
CA GLU A 114 14.57 -25.82 -10.73
C GLU A 114 13.13 -25.36 -10.43
N GLU A 115 12.84 -24.04 -10.46
CA GLU A 115 11.55 -23.52 -10.03
C GLU A 115 11.14 -22.20 -10.70
N TYR A 116 9.85 -21.90 -10.61
CA TYR A 116 9.30 -20.57 -10.89
C TYR A 116 9.36 -19.71 -9.63
N VAL A 117 10.08 -18.59 -9.70
CA VAL A 117 10.22 -17.64 -8.56
C VAL A 117 9.42 -16.39 -8.87
N ASN A 118 8.50 -16.05 -7.99
CA ASN A 118 7.74 -14.80 -8.05
C ASN A 118 7.77 -14.09 -6.70
N LEU A 119 8.65 -13.12 -6.54
CA LEU A 119 8.74 -12.25 -5.38
C LEU A 119 8.10 -10.87 -5.62
N SER A 120 7.55 -10.64 -6.82
CA SER A 120 6.86 -9.39 -7.17
C SER A 120 5.50 -9.32 -6.48
N LEU A 121 5.31 -8.34 -5.63
CA LEU A 121 4.03 -8.11 -4.95
C LEU A 121 2.96 -7.62 -5.94
N VAL A 122 3.31 -6.72 -6.86
CA VAL A 122 2.36 -6.20 -7.87
C VAL A 122 1.84 -7.29 -8.80
N ASP A 123 2.70 -8.27 -9.16
CA ASP A 123 2.31 -9.41 -9.99
C ASP A 123 1.42 -10.38 -9.21
N GLN A 124 1.74 -10.68 -7.94
CA GLN A 124 0.90 -11.50 -7.08
C GLN A 124 -0.50 -10.91 -6.91
N LEU A 125 -0.56 -9.60 -6.65
CA LEU A 125 -1.82 -8.89 -6.47
C LEU A 125 -2.59 -8.74 -7.79
N GLY A 126 -1.92 -8.92 -8.93
CA GLY A 126 -2.52 -8.87 -10.27
C GLY A 126 -2.93 -7.45 -10.68
N VAL A 127 -2.18 -6.44 -10.23
CA VAL A 127 -2.45 -5.02 -10.50
C VAL A 127 -1.40 -4.37 -11.38
N PHE A 128 -0.45 -5.11 -11.93
CA PHE A 128 0.46 -4.62 -12.97
C PHE A 128 -0.30 -4.45 -14.29
N PHE A 129 -0.33 -3.24 -14.81
CA PHE A 129 -1.01 -2.91 -16.07
C PHE A 129 0.00 -2.85 -17.20
N ASN A 130 0.14 -3.94 -17.95
CA ASN A 130 1.12 -4.10 -19.02
C ASN A 130 1.13 -2.95 -20.04
N PRO A 131 -0.02 -2.43 -20.53
CA PRO A 131 0.00 -1.36 -21.52
C PRO A 131 0.68 -0.07 -21.03
N ALA A 132 0.66 0.20 -19.73
CA ALA A 132 1.34 1.36 -19.13
C ALA A 132 2.72 1.03 -18.57
N GLY A 133 3.07 -0.25 -18.44
CA GLY A 133 4.30 -0.72 -17.79
C GLY A 133 4.37 -0.28 -16.33
N ALA A 134 3.25 -0.24 -15.61
CA ALA A 134 3.15 0.30 -14.28
C ALA A 134 1.99 -0.34 -13.50
N ALA A 135 1.96 -0.15 -12.18
CA ALA A 135 0.83 -0.56 -11.37
C ALA A 135 -0.42 0.29 -11.65
N LEU A 136 -1.59 -0.28 -11.51
CA LEU A 136 -2.85 0.46 -11.36
C LEU A 136 -2.89 1.20 -10.01
N ARG A 137 -3.85 2.11 -9.83
CA ARG A 137 -4.11 2.75 -8.54
C ARG A 137 -4.88 1.80 -7.64
N ALA A 138 -4.18 0.89 -7.00
CA ALA A 138 -4.76 -0.18 -6.20
C ALA A 138 -4.54 0.04 -4.70
N THR A 139 -5.55 -0.27 -3.90
CA THR A 139 -5.48 -0.26 -2.44
C THR A 139 -5.92 -1.61 -1.91
N PHE A 140 -5.10 -2.18 -1.03
CA PHE A 140 -5.40 -3.42 -0.31
C PHE A 140 -5.36 -3.15 1.18
N ILE A 141 -6.34 -3.65 1.91
CA ILE A 141 -6.29 -3.74 3.37
C ILE A 141 -6.08 -5.22 3.70
N VAL A 142 -5.01 -5.49 4.43
CA VAL A 142 -4.55 -6.83 4.78
C VAL A 142 -4.54 -6.96 6.29
N ASP A 143 -5.12 -8.03 6.80
CA ASP A 143 -5.24 -8.30 8.23
C ASP A 143 -3.92 -8.81 8.86
N PRO A 144 -3.88 -8.97 10.20
CA PRO A 144 -2.71 -9.50 10.91
C PRO A 144 -2.26 -10.91 10.48
N ASN A 145 -3.12 -11.69 9.81
CA ASN A 145 -2.81 -13.04 9.30
C ASN A 145 -2.38 -13.05 7.83
N ASN A 146 -2.08 -11.88 7.27
CA ASN A 146 -1.78 -11.68 5.84
C ASN A 146 -2.94 -12.02 4.89
N GLU A 147 -4.18 -12.00 5.36
CA GLU A 147 -5.37 -12.19 4.54
C GLU A 147 -5.91 -10.85 4.06
N ILE A 148 -6.23 -10.76 2.77
CA ILE A 148 -6.79 -9.55 2.16
C ILE A 148 -8.26 -9.41 2.60
N GLN A 149 -8.58 -8.27 3.19
CA GLN A 149 -9.91 -7.94 3.69
C GLN A 149 -10.63 -6.90 2.83
N HIS A 150 -9.91 -6.14 2.00
CA HIS A 150 -10.47 -5.17 1.07
C HIS A 150 -9.56 -4.97 -0.12
N VAL A 151 -10.17 -4.73 -1.29
CA VAL A 151 -9.49 -4.34 -2.53
C VAL A 151 -10.28 -3.24 -3.21
N SER A 152 -9.60 -2.18 -3.62
CA SER A 152 -10.14 -1.21 -4.56
C SER A 152 -9.10 -0.88 -5.64
N VAL A 153 -9.56 -0.72 -6.88
CA VAL A 153 -8.68 -0.42 -8.02
C VAL A 153 -9.33 0.64 -8.90
N ASN A 154 -8.64 1.77 -9.06
CA ASN A 154 -9.06 2.82 -9.97
C ASN A 154 -8.23 2.77 -11.26
N ASN A 155 -8.81 3.31 -12.34
CA ASN A 155 -8.06 3.59 -13.56
C ASN A 155 -6.98 4.67 -13.30
N LEU A 156 -6.00 4.72 -14.17
CA LEU A 156 -4.79 5.56 -14.02
C LEU A 156 -5.08 7.05 -13.85
N ASP A 157 -6.17 7.55 -14.41
CA ASP A 157 -6.52 8.98 -14.41
C ASP A 157 -7.32 9.44 -13.19
N VAL A 158 -7.76 8.50 -12.33
CA VAL A 158 -8.68 8.81 -11.22
C VAL A 158 -8.03 8.51 -9.87
N GLY A 159 -7.69 9.57 -9.13
CA GLY A 159 -7.19 9.47 -7.75
C GLY A 159 -8.24 8.88 -6.79
N ARG A 160 -7.75 8.33 -5.68
CA ARG A 160 -8.57 7.66 -4.66
C ARG A 160 -8.95 8.59 -3.52
N ASN A 161 -9.90 8.16 -2.71
CA ASN A 161 -10.27 8.81 -1.45
C ASN A 161 -9.68 8.04 -0.26
N PRO A 162 -8.64 8.54 0.43
CA PRO A 162 -8.04 7.87 1.59
C PRO A 162 -8.96 7.76 2.79
N ASP A 163 -9.92 8.69 2.98
CA ASP A 163 -10.88 8.63 4.09
C ASP A 163 -11.76 7.39 3.97
N GLU A 164 -12.12 6.96 2.74
CA GLU A 164 -12.85 5.73 2.51
C GLU A 164 -12.01 4.50 2.90
N THR A 165 -10.71 4.51 2.65
CA THR A 165 -9.80 3.45 3.08
C THR A 165 -9.77 3.35 4.61
N LEU A 166 -9.68 4.48 5.30
CA LEU A 166 -9.70 4.54 6.77
C LEU A 166 -11.04 4.08 7.33
N ARG A 167 -12.16 4.50 6.72
CA ARG A 167 -13.52 4.08 7.08
C ARG A 167 -13.69 2.57 7.00
N ILE A 168 -13.17 1.96 5.93
CA ILE A 168 -13.27 0.50 5.74
C ILE A 168 -12.39 -0.23 6.75
N LEU A 169 -11.16 0.23 6.99
CA LEU A 169 -10.28 -0.37 8.01
C LEU A 169 -10.96 -0.33 9.39
N ASP A 170 -11.52 0.81 9.78
CA ASP A 170 -12.23 0.96 11.05
C ASP A 170 -13.40 -0.03 11.16
N ALA A 171 -14.19 -0.18 10.09
CA ALA A 171 -15.29 -1.13 10.04
C ALA A 171 -14.81 -2.58 10.16
N LEU A 172 -13.75 -2.98 9.43
CA LEU A 172 -13.19 -4.33 9.47
C LEU A 172 -12.70 -4.71 10.87
N GLN A 173 -12.13 -3.76 11.60
CA GLN A 173 -11.60 -3.98 12.94
C GLN A 173 -12.68 -4.19 13.99
N THR A 174 -13.90 -3.75 13.77
CA THR A 174 -15.03 -4.02 14.69
C THR A 174 -15.37 -5.50 14.78
N LYS A 175 -15.10 -6.28 13.72
CA LYS A 175 -15.53 -7.68 13.56
C LYS A 175 -17.05 -7.88 13.70
N GLU A 176 -17.82 -6.83 13.49
CA GLU A 176 -19.27 -6.78 13.62
C GLU A 176 -19.93 -6.39 12.28
N LEU A 177 -21.23 -6.61 12.18
CA LEU A 177 -21.97 -6.17 11.02
C LEU A 177 -22.09 -4.64 11.00
N CYS A 178 -21.55 -4.02 9.97
CA CYS A 178 -21.56 -2.58 9.77
C CYS A 178 -22.57 -2.22 8.66
N GLN A 179 -23.41 -1.23 8.94
CA GLN A 179 -24.36 -0.73 7.96
C GLN A 179 -23.68 0.01 6.81
N CYS A 180 -24.41 0.16 5.71
CA CYS A 180 -24.02 1.04 4.62
C CYS A 180 -23.74 2.46 5.13
N ASN A 181 -22.72 3.11 4.59
CA ASN A 181 -22.29 4.48 4.95
C ASN A 181 -21.90 4.72 6.42
N ARG A 182 -21.67 3.65 7.21
CA ARG A 182 -21.13 3.80 8.56
C ARG A 182 -19.84 4.63 8.52
N GLN A 183 -19.77 5.66 9.34
CA GLN A 183 -18.58 6.49 9.48
C GLN A 183 -17.61 5.90 10.52
N VAL A 184 -16.37 6.39 10.51
CA VAL A 184 -15.37 6.04 11.51
C VAL A 184 -15.89 6.31 12.93
N GLY A 185 -15.81 5.29 13.81
CA GLY A 185 -16.25 5.38 15.20
C GLY A 185 -17.76 5.31 15.43
N GLU A 186 -18.58 5.19 14.39
CA GLU A 186 -20.03 5.00 14.59
C GLU A 186 -20.37 3.59 15.08
N LYS A 187 -21.54 3.45 15.66
CA LYS A 187 -22.07 2.17 16.14
C LYS A 187 -22.22 1.14 15.02
N THR A 188 -22.16 -0.12 15.38
CA THR A 188 -22.44 -1.27 14.51
C THR A 188 -23.91 -1.68 14.60
N LEU A 189 -24.34 -2.62 13.75
CA LEU A 189 -25.72 -3.16 13.82
C LEU A 189 -26.00 -3.93 15.12
N LYS A 190 -24.99 -4.33 15.86
CA LYS A 190 -25.14 -4.99 17.15
C LYS A 190 -25.62 -4.04 18.24
N ASP A 191 -25.32 -2.75 18.08
CA ASP A 191 -25.64 -1.69 19.04
C ASP A 191 -26.91 -0.92 18.68
N LEU A 192 -27.57 -1.30 17.56
CA LEU A 192 -28.83 -0.74 17.06
C LEU A 192 -30.00 -1.65 17.42
#